data_715b0c84575c8dff09d0acc2671a309b
#
_entry.id   715b0c84575c8dff09d0acc2671a309b
#
_cell.length_a   1.000
_cell.length_b   1.000
_cell.length_c   1.000
_cell.angle_alpha   90.00
_cell.angle_beta   90.00
_cell.angle_gamma   90.00
#
_symmetry.space_group_name_H-M   'P 1'
#
loop_
_entity.id
_entity.type
_entity.pdbx_description
1 polymer ?
#
loop_
_entity_poly.entity_id
_entity_poly.type
_entity_poly.pdbx_seq_one_letter_code
_entity_poly.pdbx_strand_id
1 'polypeptide(L)'
;MKIADIQLPEDYRPTEDEEYMSPNQRAYFRRLLLEWEQQLLEEAEKTVNIMTEEKAIFADPTDRASLETDRNFELRTRDRERKLISKIKRTIEALEEDEYGYCEECGVEIGLRRLEARPVTDLCISCKTTAERQEKVSRVTEEVHFES
;
A
#
# COMPACT_ATOMS: atom_id res chain seq x y z
N MET A 1 -11.69 -25.66 0.03
CA MET A 1 -10.40 -25.37 0.72
C MET A 1 -10.19 -23.88 0.74
N LYS A 2 -9.94 -23.30 1.89
CA LYS A 2 -9.66 -21.87 2.01
C LYS A 2 -8.23 -21.58 1.53
N ILE A 3 -8.01 -20.44 0.89
CA ILE A 3 -6.67 -20.05 0.40
C ILE A 3 -5.64 -19.95 1.54
N ALA A 4 -6.09 -19.68 2.77
CA ALA A 4 -5.23 -19.65 3.94
C ALA A 4 -4.58 -21.01 4.27
N ASP A 5 -5.20 -22.10 3.83
CA ASP A 5 -4.74 -23.46 4.12
C ASP A 5 -3.77 -24.01 3.05
N ILE A 6 -3.56 -23.26 1.96
CA ILE A 6 -2.69 -23.67 0.87
C ILE A 6 -1.25 -23.39 1.24
N GLN A 7 -0.42 -24.43 1.16
CA GLN A 7 1.02 -24.32 1.37
C GLN A 7 1.71 -24.28 0.02
N LEU A 8 2.47 -23.22 -0.23
CA LEU A 8 3.23 -23.05 -1.46
C LEU A 8 4.72 -23.27 -1.21
N PRO A 9 5.47 -23.81 -2.20
CA PRO A 9 6.92 -23.80 -2.14
C PRO A 9 7.47 -22.38 -2.01
N GLU A 10 8.64 -22.21 -1.39
CA GLU A 10 9.26 -20.90 -1.21
C GLU A 10 9.61 -20.23 -2.55
N ASP A 11 9.93 -21.02 -3.56
CA ASP A 11 10.30 -20.59 -4.90
C ASP A 11 9.10 -20.43 -5.85
N TYR A 12 7.87 -20.65 -5.35
CA TYR A 12 6.68 -20.52 -6.18
C TYR A 12 6.52 -19.09 -6.67
N ARG A 13 6.24 -18.94 -7.95
CA ARG A 13 5.96 -17.66 -8.59
C ARG A 13 4.79 -17.82 -9.57
N PRO A 14 3.79 -16.92 -9.53
CA PRO A 14 2.68 -17.01 -10.47
C PRO A 14 3.13 -16.89 -11.91
N THR A 15 2.54 -17.69 -12.79
CA THR A 15 2.81 -17.65 -14.23
C THR A 15 1.51 -17.51 -15.01
N GLU A 16 1.62 -17.01 -16.25
CA GLU A 16 0.48 -16.87 -17.16
C GLU A 16 -0.02 -18.23 -17.68
N ASP A 17 0.76 -19.30 -17.53
CA ASP A 17 0.37 -20.65 -17.91
C ASP A 17 -0.71 -21.24 -17.00
N GLU A 18 -0.86 -20.69 -15.80
CA GLU A 18 -1.91 -21.07 -14.86
C GLU A 18 -3.18 -20.26 -15.12
N GLU A 19 -4.31 -20.79 -14.68
CA GLU A 19 -5.55 -20.02 -14.67
C GLU A 19 -5.38 -18.75 -13.83
N TYR A 20 -5.83 -17.61 -14.34
CA TYR A 20 -5.71 -16.35 -13.65
C TYR A 20 -6.44 -16.38 -12.30
N MET A 21 -5.75 -15.93 -11.25
CA MET A 21 -6.23 -16.00 -9.88
C MET A 21 -6.66 -17.41 -9.46
N SER A 22 -5.87 -18.42 -9.91
CA SER A 22 -5.98 -19.77 -9.38
C SER A 22 -5.81 -19.77 -7.86
N PRO A 23 -6.29 -20.76 -7.14
CA PRO A 23 -6.09 -20.82 -5.68
C PRO A 23 -4.63 -20.63 -5.25
N ASN A 24 -3.68 -21.18 -6.02
CA ASN A 24 -2.26 -21.02 -5.74
C ASN A 24 -1.78 -19.57 -5.92
N GLN A 25 -2.22 -18.90 -6.97
CA GLN A 25 -1.91 -17.49 -7.21
C GLN A 25 -2.48 -16.62 -6.10
N ARG A 26 -3.72 -16.84 -5.73
CA ARG A 26 -4.38 -16.11 -4.64
C ARG A 26 -3.64 -16.30 -3.30
N ALA A 27 -3.22 -17.53 -3.01
CA ALA A 27 -2.44 -17.83 -1.82
C ALA A 27 -1.07 -17.13 -1.83
N TYR A 28 -0.43 -17.04 -2.99
CA TYR A 28 0.83 -16.32 -3.16
C TYR A 28 0.68 -14.83 -2.83
N PHE A 29 -0.30 -14.16 -3.41
CA PHE A 29 -0.53 -12.74 -3.15
C PHE A 29 -0.97 -12.47 -1.70
N ARG A 30 -1.73 -13.38 -1.11
CA ARG A 30 -2.09 -13.31 0.30
C ARG A 30 -0.85 -13.35 1.19
N ARG A 31 0.08 -14.24 0.91
CA ARG A 31 1.35 -14.33 1.64
C ARG A 31 2.17 -13.05 1.52
N LEU A 32 2.32 -12.50 0.31
CA LEU A 32 3.02 -11.24 0.09
C LEU A 32 2.41 -10.09 0.91
N LEU A 33 1.09 -9.99 0.91
CA LEU A 33 0.38 -8.94 1.62
C LEU A 33 0.50 -9.08 3.13
N LEU A 34 0.42 -10.30 3.65
CA LEU A 34 0.59 -10.56 5.08
C LEU A 34 2.00 -10.23 5.56
N GLU A 35 3.02 -10.60 4.81
CA GLU A 35 4.41 -10.28 5.12
C GLU A 35 4.64 -8.77 5.10
N TRP A 36 4.11 -8.07 4.12
CA TRP A 36 4.21 -6.63 4.02
C TRP A 36 3.49 -5.91 5.17
N GLU A 37 2.29 -6.35 5.50
CA GLU A 37 1.54 -5.83 6.66
C GLU A 37 2.36 -5.98 7.94
N GLN A 38 2.95 -7.15 8.15
CA GLN A 38 3.76 -7.43 9.33
C GLN A 38 4.96 -6.49 9.42
N GLN A 39 5.67 -6.27 8.32
CA GLN A 39 6.81 -5.34 8.26
C GLN A 39 6.41 -3.91 8.60
N LEU A 40 5.28 -3.45 8.05
CA LEU A 40 4.78 -2.09 8.32
C LEU A 40 4.36 -1.91 9.76
N LEU A 41 3.73 -2.91 10.38
CA LEU A 41 3.35 -2.88 11.78
C LEU A 41 4.57 -2.82 12.70
N GLU A 42 5.61 -3.58 12.41
CA GLU A 42 6.87 -3.54 13.16
C GLU A 42 7.58 -2.18 13.05
N GLU A 43 7.63 -1.60 11.86
CA GLU A 43 8.21 -0.28 11.63
C GLU A 43 7.42 0.81 12.36
N ALA A 44 6.09 0.74 12.36
CA ALA A 44 5.24 1.68 13.07
C ALA A 44 5.48 1.63 14.58
N GLU A 45 5.64 0.43 15.14
CA GLU A 45 5.95 0.25 16.58
C GLU A 45 7.30 0.86 16.94
N LYS A 46 8.32 0.64 16.13
CA LYS A 46 9.66 1.24 16.33
C LYS A 46 9.61 2.77 16.32
N THR A 47 8.87 3.35 15.36
CA THR A 47 8.71 4.80 15.24
C THR A 47 8.05 5.40 16.50
N VAL A 48 7.02 4.76 17.03
CA VAL A 48 6.36 5.19 18.27
C VAL A 48 7.34 5.17 19.44
N ASN A 49 8.12 4.12 19.58
CA ASN A 49 9.09 3.97 20.66
C ASN A 49 10.18 5.05 20.59
N ILE A 50 10.73 5.33 19.42
CA ILE A 50 11.72 6.39 19.19
C ILE A 50 11.14 7.76 19.57
N MET A 51 9.94 8.10 19.13
CA MET A 51 9.28 9.35 19.45
C MET A 51 9.04 9.52 20.95
N THR A 52 8.71 8.45 21.65
CA THR A 52 8.50 8.45 23.09
C THR A 52 9.81 8.69 23.86
N GLU A 53 10.90 8.07 23.43
CA GLU A 53 12.23 8.25 24.01
C GLU A 53 12.75 9.68 23.79
N GLU A 54 12.60 10.23 22.59
CA GLU A 54 13.01 11.60 22.25
C GLU A 54 12.29 12.64 23.11
N LYS A 55 11.03 12.44 23.42
CA LYS A 55 10.24 13.34 24.29
C LYS A 55 10.88 13.51 25.68
N ALA A 56 11.55 12.50 26.18
CA ALA A 56 12.16 12.51 27.51
C ALA A 56 13.51 13.24 27.56
N ILE A 57 14.18 13.43 26.43
CA ILE A 57 15.56 13.88 26.35
C ILE A 57 15.71 15.38 26.08
N PHE A 58 14.81 16.01 25.29
CA PHE A 58 14.95 17.41 24.87
C PHE A 58 14.14 18.37 25.72
N ALA A 59 14.86 19.25 26.45
CA ALA A 59 14.29 20.30 27.28
C ALA A 59 14.53 21.73 26.74
N ASP A 60 15.41 21.94 25.74
CA ASP A 60 15.75 23.23 25.15
C ASP A 60 14.68 23.69 24.17
N PRO A 61 14.20 24.98 24.24
CA PRO A 61 13.19 25.50 23.30
C PRO A 61 13.60 25.47 21.84
N THR A 62 14.87 25.66 21.50
CA THR A 62 15.38 25.62 20.12
C THR A 62 15.34 24.17 19.59
N ASP A 63 15.75 23.23 20.41
CA ASP A 63 15.68 21.80 20.08
C ASP A 63 14.24 21.31 19.98
N ARG A 64 13.32 21.89 20.78
CA ARG A 64 11.90 21.59 20.69
C ARG A 64 11.30 22.00 19.35
N ALA A 65 11.66 23.17 18.78
CA ALA A 65 11.16 23.63 17.50
C ALA A 65 11.59 22.68 16.36
N SER A 66 12.86 22.27 16.34
CA SER A 66 13.36 21.27 15.37
C SER A 66 12.70 19.92 15.57
N LEU A 67 12.52 19.50 16.82
CA LEU A 67 11.87 18.23 17.16
C LEU A 67 10.40 18.22 16.74
N GLU A 68 9.68 19.32 16.91
CA GLU A 68 8.28 19.43 16.48
C GLU A 68 8.14 19.32 14.95
N THR A 69 9.07 19.93 14.18
CA THR A 69 9.10 19.81 12.73
C THR A 69 9.34 18.34 12.31
N ASP A 70 10.31 17.68 12.94
CA ASP A 70 10.61 16.27 12.68
C ASP A 70 9.43 15.36 13.06
N ARG A 71 8.78 15.63 14.18
CA ARG A 71 7.56 14.91 14.59
C ARG A 71 6.41 15.08 13.61
N ASN A 72 6.20 16.28 13.09
CA ASN A 72 5.16 16.52 12.10
C ASN A 72 5.42 15.72 10.83
N PHE A 73 6.68 15.62 10.41
CA PHE A 73 7.07 14.79 9.28
C PHE A 73 6.83 13.30 9.58
N GLU A 74 7.24 12.82 10.75
CA GLU A 74 7.02 11.44 11.18
C GLU A 74 5.56 11.08 11.30
N LEU A 75 4.71 11.99 11.81
CA LEU A 75 3.27 11.80 11.90
C LEU A 75 2.62 11.66 10.54
N ARG A 76 3.06 12.45 9.54
CA ARG A 76 2.59 12.33 8.16
C ARG A 76 2.98 10.98 7.56
N THR A 77 4.21 10.53 7.82
CA THR A 77 4.69 9.22 7.38
C THR A 77 3.86 8.10 8.01
N ARG A 78 3.57 8.20 9.31
CA ARG A 78 2.71 7.24 10.02
C ARG A 78 1.29 7.23 9.47
N ASP A 79 0.74 8.38 9.10
CA ASP A 79 -0.59 8.44 8.49
C ASP A 79 -0.62 7.75 7.13
N ARG A 80 0.42 7.89 6.31
CA ARG A 80 0.57 7.16 5.04
C ARG A 80 0.65 5.67 5.28
N GLU A 81 1.47 5.24 6.24
CA GLU A 81 1.61 3.82 6.61
C GLU A 81 0.29 3.24 7.10
N ARG A 82 -0.44 3.97 7.94
CA ARG A 82 -1.74 3.56 8.44
C ARG A 82 -2.76 3.36 7.31
N LYS A 83 -2.80 4.30 6.36
CA LYS A 83 -3.66 4.20 5.17
C LYS A 83 -3.28 3.01 4.31
N LEU A 84 -1.98 2.76 4.15
CA LEU A 84 -1.45 1.61 3.40
C LEU A 84 -1.82 0.30 4.10
N ILE A 85 -1.66 0.21 5.41
CA ILE A 85 -2.05 -0.97 6.20
C ILE A 85 -3.55 -1.25 6.04
N SER A 86 -4.39 -0.22 6.10
CA SER A 86 -5.84 -0.36 5.86
C SER A 86 -6.13 -0.88 4.46
N LYS A 87 -5.41 -0.39 3.45
CA LYS A 87 -5.56 -0.84 2.08
C LYS A 87 -5.11 -2.30 1.92
N ILE A 88 -4.02 -2.70 2.56
CA ILE A 88 -3.55 -4.08 2.57
C ILE A 88 -4.61 -5.01 3.17
N LYS A 89 -5.19 -4.64 4.30
CA LYS A 89 -6.25 -5.43 4.96
C LYS A 89 -7.47 -5.61 4.05
N ARG A 90 -7.92 -4.55 3.38
CA ARG A 90 -9.03 -4.62 2.43
C ARG A 90 -8.70 -5.50 1.23
N THR A 91 -7.45 -5.46 0.77
CA THR A 91 -6.97 -6.29 -0.34
C THR A 91 -6.96 -7.77 0.05
N ILE A 92 -6.56 -8.10 1.27
CA ILE A 92 -6.59 -9.47 1.79
C ILE A 92 -8.05 -9.98 1.84
N GLU A 93 -8.99 -9.14 2.28
CA GLU A 93 -10.42 -9.49 2.27
C GLU A 93 -10.92 -9.76 0.86
N ALA A 94 -10.52 -8.94 -0.12
CA ALA A 94 -10.87 -9.14 -1.53
C ALA A 94 -10.33 -10.47 -2.08
N LEU A 95 -9.13 -10.87 -1.65
CA LEU A 95 -8.57 -12.18 -1.99
C LEU A 95 -9.40 -13.33 -1.44
N GLU A 96 -9.86 -13.21 -0.22
CA GLU A 96 -10.69 -14.23 0.42
C GLU A 96 -12.08 -14.34 -0.21
N GLU A 97 -12.61 -13.23 -0.74
CA GLU A 97 -13.91 -13.16 -1.42
C GLU A 97 -13.84 -13.40 -2.94
N ASP A 98 -12.67 -13.73 -3.46
CA ASP A 98 -12.43 -13.98 -4.91
C ASP A 98 -12.69 -12.75 -5.79
N GLU A 99 -12.42 -11.57 -5.29
CA GLU A 99 -12.60 -10.30 -5.99
C GLU A 99 -11.27 -9.62 -6.40
N TYR A 100 -10.16 -10.19 -6.00
CA TYR A 100 -8.82 -9.64 -6.23
C TYR A 100 -8.34 -9.86 -7.67
N GLY A 101 -7.60 -8.87 -8.19
CA GLY A 101 -6.90 -8.99 -9.48
C GLY A 101 -7.61 -8.36 -10.66
N TYR A 102 -8.75 -7.73 -10.44
CA TYR A 102 -9.53 -7.08 -11.49
C TYR A 102 -9.55 -5.57 -11.29
N CYS A 103 -9.45 -4.82 -12.40
CA CYS A 103 -9.49 -3.36 -12.34
C CYS A 103 -10.86 -2.88 -11.89
N GLU A 104 -10.91 -2.01 -10.90
CA GLU A 104 -12.16 -1.44 -10.39
C GLU A 104 -12.91 -0.61 -11.44
N GLU A 105 -12.18 0.04 -12.35
CA GLU A 105 -12.76 0.93 -13.34
C GLU A 105 -13.28 0.20 -14.59
N CYS A 106 -12.48 -0.70 -15.17
CA CYS A 106 -12.82 -1.35 -16.43
C CYS A 106 -13.02 -2.86 -16.36
N GLY A 107 -12.75 -3.48 -15.21
CA GLY A 107 -12.99 -4.90 -14.98
C GLY A 107 -12.01 -5.87 -15.61
N VAL A 108 -10.99 -5.40 -16.31
CA VAL A 108 -9.98 -6.29 -16.92
C VAL A 108 -9.08 -6.91 -15.87
N GLU A 109 -8.49 -8.05 -16.21
CA GLU A 109 -7.48 -8.69 -15.36
C GLU A 109 -6.23 -7.80 -15.26
N ILE A 110 -5.76 -7.56 -14.05
CA ILE A 110 -4.50 -6.83 -13.83
C ILE A 110 -3.34 -7.80 -14.03
N GLY A 111 -2.31 -7.38 -14.78
CA GLY A 111 -1.15 -8.24 -15.07
C GLY A 111 -0.45 -8.75 -13.81
N LEU A 112 -0.04 -10.01 -13.82
CA LEU A 112 0.63 -10.64 -12.66
C LEU A 112 1.88 -9.89 -12.24
N ARG A 113 2.67 -9.40 -13.18
CA ARG A 113 3.90 -8.66 -12.89
C ARG A 113 3.61 -7.33 -12.19
N ARG A 114 2.54 -6.67 -12.59
CA ARG A 114 2.09 -5.44 -11.93
C ARG A 114 1.64 -5.72 -10.50
N LEU A 115 0.92 -6.82 -10.28
CA LEU A 115 0.49 -7.23 -8.94
C LEU A 115 1.67 -7.65 -8.06
N GLU A 116 2.68 -8.32 -8.63
CA GLU A 116 3.89 -8.64 -7.87
C GLU A 116 4.64 -7.38 -7.41
N ALA A 117 4.72 -6.38 -8.28
CA ALA A 117 5.37 -5.11 -7.97
C ALA A 117 4.56 -4.28 -6.97
N ARG A 118 3.24 -4.33 -7.08
CA ARG A 118 2.34 -3.55 -6.24
C ARG A 118 1.06 -4.34 -5.93
N PRO A 119 1.10 -5.21 -4.93
CA PRO A 119 -0.01 -6.13 -4.64
C PRO A 119 -1.33 -5.46 -4.25
N VAL A 120 -1.31 -4.21 -3.81
CA VAL A 120 -2.52 -3.47 -3.42
C VAL A 120 -3.15 -2.69 -4.56
N THR A 121 -2.60 -2.78 -5.78
CA THR A 121 -3.17 -2.04 -6.91
C THR A 121 -4.55 -2.59 -7.27
N ASP A 122 -5.48 -1.69 -7.52
CA ASP A 122 -6.86 -1.97 -7.90
C ASP A 122 -7.19 -1.43 -9.30
N LEU A 123 -6.19 -0.88 -10.00
CA LEU A 123 -6.33 -0.34 -11.34
C LEU A 123 -5.34 -0.98 -12.31
N CYS A 124 -5.79 -1.26 -13.53
CA CYS A 124 -4.88 -1.64 -14.60
C CYS A 124 -4.00 -0.45 -15.01
N ILE A 125 -2.93 -0.70 -15.75
CA ILE A 125 -1.99 0.35 -16.14
C ILE A 125 -2.66 1.48 -16.91
N SER A 126 -3.59 1.18 -17.81
CA SER A 126 -4.31 2.16 -18.60
C SER A 126 -5.18 3.07 -17.75
N CYS A 127 -5.95 2.50 -16.82
CA CYS A 127 -6.82 3.27 -15.93
C CYS A 127 -6.01 4.11 -14.94
N LYS A 128 -4.88 3.57 -14.44
CA LYS A 128 -3.97 4.31 -13.57
C LYS A 128 -3.38 5.51 -14.29
N THR A 129 -2.91 5.34 -15.51
CA THR A 129 -2.37 6.41 -16.34
C THR A 129 -3.41 7.50 -16.60
N THR A 130 -4.63 7.10 -16.93
CA THR A 130 -5.74 8.04 -17.14
C THR A 130 -6.04 8.85 -15.88
N ALA A 131 -6.11 8.19 -14.71
CA ALA A 131 -6.35 8.85 -13.43
C ALA A 131 -5.26 9.87 -13.10
N GLU A 132 -3.98 9.52 -13.33
CA GLU A 132 -2.85 10.42 -13.12
C GLU A 132 -2.89 11.64 -14.05
N ARG A 133 -3.28 11.47 -15.31
CA ARG A 133 -3.45 12.57 -16.27
C ARG A 133 -4.56 13.52 -15.84
N GLN A 134 -5.69 13.00 -15.41
CA GLN A 134 -6.82 13.79 -14.90
C GLN A 134 -6.43 14.59 -13.67
N GLU A 135 -5.68 13.99 -12.76
CA GLU A 135 -5.16 14.66 -11.56
C GLU A 135 -4.25 15.83 -11.92
N LYS A 136 -3.33 15.65 -12.87
CA LYS A 136 -2.43 16.71 -13.35
C LYS A 136 -3.20 17.86 -13.99
N VAL A 137 -4.19 17.57 -14.82
CA VAL A 137 -5.03 18.57 -15.47
C VAL A 137 -5.80 19.39 -14.42
N SER A 138 -6.36 18.74 -13.40
CA SER A 138 -7.05 19.41 -12.31
C SER A 138 -6.16 20.36 -11.54
N ARG A 139 -4.93 19.95 -11.24
CA ARG A 139 -3.93 20.79 -10.57
C ARG A 139 -3.57 22.03 -11.40
N VAL A 140 -3.32 21.85 -12.69
CA VAL A 140 -3.00 22.97 -13.59
C VAL A 140 -4.16 23.94 -13.68
N THR A 141 -5.39 23.47 -13.76
CA THR A 141 -6.60 24.30 -13.78
C THR A 141 -6.76 25.09 -12.50
N GLU A 142 -6.51 24.51 -11.34
CA GLU A 142 -6.54 25.18 -10.04
C GLU A 142 -5.47 26.27 -9.95
N GLU A 143 -4.24 25.98 -10.39
CA GLU A 143 -3.14 26.95 -10.42
C GLU A 143 -3.45 28.15 -11.34
N VAL A 144 -4.01 27.90 -12.51
CA VAL A 144 -4.40 28.96 -13.46
C VAL A 144 -5.52 29.84 -12.88
N HIS A 145 -6.49 29.25 -12.20
CA HIS A 145 -7.57 29.99 -11.52
C HIS A 145 -7.04 30.86 -10.37
N PHE A 146 -6.02 30.43 -9.69
CA PHE A 146 -5.45 31.16 -8.55
C PHE A 146 -4.64 32.38 -9.00
N GLU A 147 -4.02 32.35 -10.16
CA GLU A 147 -3.24 33.47 -10.72
C GLU A 147 -4.09 34.55 -11.40
N SER A 148 -5.32 34.29 -11.68
CA SER A 148 -6.26 35.24 -12.29
C SER A 148 -7.11 35.98 -11.26
#